data_0045d9dfef286ab131410fe8ce7f764a
#
_entry.id   0045d9dfef286ab131410fe8ce7f764a
#
_cell.length_a   1.000
_cell.length_b   1.000
_cell.length_c   1.000
_cell.angle_alpha   90.00
_cell.angle_beta   90.00
_cell.angle_gamma   90.00
#
_symmetry.space_group_name_H-M   'P 1'
#
loop_
_entity.id
_entity.type
_entity.pdbx_description
1 polymer ?
#
loop_
_entity_poly.entity_id
_entity_poly.type
_entity_poly.pdbx_seq_one_letter_code
_entity_poly.pdbx_strand_id
1 'polypeptide(L)'
;TGWLAVLVLIPTMFAFDAVRKKQGQPYGWPKEKSERKTLLAAGLGCGTFLFAASAAQQIGITINPSTAKAAFLTAMYVVLVPVFGLFLGRKGSAQLWVSMVIAVAGLYMLCMKNGFGGIETSDWILLSCAVLFSFQIMSIDHFSPLVDGVRLSLIQFIVVAVESSAAALIFETPTLAEY
;
A
#
# COMPACT_ATOMS: atom_id res chain seq x y z
N THR A 1 -7.99 -6.81 -9.81
CA THR A 1 -6.56 -6.39 -9.82
C THR A 1 -5.71 -7.23 -8.87
N GLY A 2 -6.14 -7.51 -7.61
CA GLY A 2 -5.37 -8.29 -6.62
C GLY A 2 -4.96 -9.69 -7.09
N TRP A 3 -5.86 -10.44 -7.71
CA TRP A 3 -5.57 -11.77 -8.25
C TRP A 3 -4.53 -11.76 -9.37
N LEU A 4 -4.50 -10.72 -10.21
CA LEU A 4 -3.46 -10.56 -11.24
C LEU A 4 -2.08 -10.35 -10.60
N ALA A 5 -2.00 -9.57 -9.53
CA ALA A 5 -0.75 -9.39 -8.79
C ALA A 5 -0.26 -10.71 -8.19
N VAL A 6 -1.15 -11.52 -7.63
CA VAL A 6 -0.81 -12.86 -7.11
C VAL A 6 -0.29 -13.77 -8.22
N LEU A 7 -0.95 -13.78 -9.39
CA LEU A 7 -0.52 -14.58 -10.56
C LEU A 7 0.90 -14.20 -11.03
N VAL A 8 1.27 -12.93 -10.98
CA VAL A 8 2.61 -12.45 -11.36
C VAL A 8 3.63 -12.73 -10.25
N LEU A 9 3.24 -12.60 -8.98
CA LEU A 9 4.15 -12.79 -7.85
C LEU A 9 4.54 -14.24 -7.64
N ILE A 10 3.67 -15.20 -7.94
CA ILE A 10 4.00 -16.64 -7.83
C ILE A 10 5.21 -17.01 -8.69
N PRO A 11 5.23 -16.80 -10.03
CA PRO A 11 6.40 -17.11 -10.84
C PRO A 11 7.63 -16.26 -10.46
N THR A 12 7.42 -15.01 -10.06
CA THR A 12 8.50 -14.14 -9.58
C THR A 12 9.17 -14.72 -8.33
N MET A 13 8.40 -15.22 -7.38
CA MET A 13 8.93 -15.88 -6.18
C MET A 13 9.80 -17.08 -6.54
N PHE A 14 9.35 -17.95 -7.47
CA PHE A 14 10.13 -19.09 -7.91
C PHE A 14 11.42 -18.67 -8.64
N ALA A 15 11.36 -17.62 -9.46
CA ALA A 15 12.54 -17.07 -10.13
C ALA A 15 13.57 -16.55 -9.12
N PHE A 16 13.13 -15.80 -8.10
CA PHE A 16 14.00 -15.32 -7.01
C PHE A 16 14.60 -16.46 -6.21
N ASP A 17 13.82 -17.49 -5.88
CA ASP A 17 14.31 -18.68 -5.18
C ASP A 17 15.37 -19.45 -6.02
N ALA A 18 15.20 -19.53 -7.32
CA ALA A 18 16.17 -20.15 -8.23
C ALA A 18 17.49 -19.34 -8.29
N VAL A 19 17.41 -18.02 -8.30
CA VAL A 19 18.60 -17.14 -8.26
C VAL A 19 19.32 -17.25 -6.92
N ARG A 20 18.60 -17.18 -5.79
CA ARG A 20 19.16 -17.32 -4.44
C ARG A 20 19.83 -18.69 -4.24
N LYS A 21 19.21 -19.75 -4.75
CA LYS A 21 19.79 -21.10 -4.73
C LYS A 21 21.14 -21.14 -5.45
N LYS A 22 21.27 -20.47 -6.60
CA LYS A 22 22.56 -20.37 -7.34
C LYS A 22 23.60 -19.57 -6.59
N GLN A 23 23.19 -18.61 -5.78
CA GLN A 23 24.08 -17.73 -4.98
C GLN A 23 24.40 -18.33 -3.60
N GLY A 24 23.88 -19.52 -3.26
CA GLY A 24 24.09 -20.14 -1.94
C GLY A 24 23.36 -19.43 -0.79
N GLN A 25 22.42 -18.55 -1.10
CA GLN A 25 21.62 -17.82 -0.10
C GLN A 25 20.43 -18.67 0.38
N PRO A 26 19.90 -18.42 1.58
CA PRO A 26 18.70 -19.11 2.06
C PRO A 26 17.52 -18.84 1.12
N TYR A 27 16.85 -19.90 0.69
CA TYR A 27 15.70 -19.87 -0.20
C TYR A 27 14.59 -20.76 0.33
N GLY A 28 13.37 -20.56 -0.17
CA GLY A 28 12.19 -21.34 0.25
C GLY A 28 11.46 -20.70 1.44
N TRP A 29 10.37 -21.31 1.86
CA TRP A 29 9.56 -20.84 2.99
C TRP A 29 10.34 -20.97 4.30
N PRO A 30 10.14 -20.06 5.26
CA PRO A 30 10.77 -20.16 6.57
C PRO A 30 10.49 -21.51 7.22
N LYS A 31 11.54 -22.16 7.75
CA LYS A 31 11.42 -23.48 8.39
C LYS A 31 10.95 -23.37 9.83
N GLU A 32 11.27 -22.27 10.51
CA GLU A 32 10.88 -22.03 11.89
C GLU A 32 9.43 -21.56 12.00
N LYS A 33 8.70 -22.13 12.95
CA LYS A 33 7.31 -21.74 13.23
C LYS A 33 7.18 -20.27 13.63
N SER A 34 8.19 -19.72 14.31
CA SER A 34 8.22 -18.32 14.73
C SER A 34 8.28 -17.37 13.54
N GLU A 35 9.22 -17.61 12.61
CA GLU A 35 9.37 -16.81 11.38
C GLU A 35 8.11 -16.87 10.50
N ARG A 36 7.50 -18.06 10.38
CA ARG A 36 6.25 -18.23 9.62
C ARG A 36 5.10 -17.44 10.24
N LYS A 37 4.98 -17.42 11.59
CA LYS A 37 3.96 -16.62 12.27
C LYS A 37 4.19 -15.13 12.04
N THR A 38 5.43 -14.67 12.15
CA THR A 38 5.80 -13.28 11.90
C THR A 38 5.49 -12.88 10.45
N LEU A 39 5.85 -13.72 9.48
CA LEU A 39 5.57 -13.49 8.07
C LEU A 39 4.06 -13.43 7.78
N LEU A 40 3.27 -14.34 8.34
CA LEU A 40 1.81 -14.34 8.17
C LEU A 40 1.16 -13.14 8.86
N ALA A 41 1.56 -12.81 10.09
CA ALA A 41 1.02 -11.66 10.81
C ALA A 41 1.36 -10.34 10.10
N ALA A 42 2.61 -10.21 9.61
CA ALA A 42 3.04 -9.06 8.82
C ALA A 42 2.26 -8.95 7.52
N GLY A 43 2.10 -10.06 6.78
CA GLY A 43 1.35 -10.09 5.52
C GLY A 43 -0.13 -9.78 5.70
N LEU A 44 -0.76 -10.32 6.75
CA LEU A 44 -2.14 -9.99 7.11
C LEU A 44 -2.28 -8.51 7.46
N GLY A 45 -1.46 -7.98 8.37
CA GLY A 45 -1.53 -6.58 8.77
C GLY A 45 -1.29 -5.63 7.61
N CYS A 46 -0.21 -5.83 6.84
CA CYS A 46 0.08 -5.01 5.66
C CYS A 46 -1.00 -5.13 4.58
N GLY A 47 -1.56 -6.33 4.37
CA GLY A 47 -2.64 -6.57 3.41
C GLY A 47 -3.93 -5.85 3.78
N THR A 48 -4.36 -5.96 5.03
CA THR A 48 -5.57 -5.28 5.52
C THR A 48 -5.43 -3.76 5.47
N PHE A 49 -4.27 -3.18 5.84
CA PHE A 49 -4.04 -1.74 5.66
C PHE A 49 -4.07 -1.33 4.19
N LEU A 50 -3.49 -2.13 3.30
CA LEU A 50 -3.51 -1.87 1.86
C LEU A 50 -4.93 -1.94 1.29
N PHE A 51 -5.72 -2.93 1.71
CA PHE A 51 -7.13 -3.05 1.31
C PHE A 51 -7.94 -1.86 1.81
N ALA A 52 -7.85 -1.52 3.10
CA ALA A 52 -8.58 -0.40 3.68
C ALA A 52 -8.21 0.95 3.01
N ALA A 53 -6.91 1.19 2.75
CA ALA A 53 -6.45 2.36 2.04
C ALA A 53 -7.00 2.43 0.62
N SER A 54 -6.95 1.30 -0.12
CA SER A 54 -7.47 1.23 -1.49
C SER A 54 -9.00 1.40 -1.55
N ALA A 55 -9.73 0.84 -0.59
CA ALA A 55 -11.18 1.02 -0.48
C ALA A 55 -11.53 2.49 -0.18
N ALA A 56 -10.86 3.12 0.77
CA ALA A 56 -11.06 4.55 1.07
C ALA A 56 -10.74 5.44 -0.15
N GLN A 57 -9.67 5.13 -0.88
CA GLN A 57 -9.32 5.83 -2.11
C GLN A 57 -10.42 5.70 -3.17
N GLN A 58 -10.91 4.49 -3.38
CA GLN A 58 -11.96 4.23 -4.36
C GLN A 58 -13.25 4.97 -4.00
N ILE A 59 -13.67 4.95 -2.74
CA ILE A 59 -14.84 5.70 -2.24
C ILE A 59 -14.63 7.20 -2.46
N GLY A 60 -13.46 7.74 -2.09
CA GLY A 60 -13.14 9.16 -2.27
C GLY A 60 -13.22 9.60 -3.72
N ILE A 61 -12.71 8.82 -4.66
CA ILE A 61 -12.76 9.11 -6.11
C ILE A 61 -14.20 8.98 -6.65
N THR A 62 -14.99 8.05 -6.14
CA THR A 62 -16.38 7.87 -6.57
C THR A 62 -17.26 9.06 -6.16
N ILE A 63 -17.03 9.64 -4.97
CA ILE A 63 -17.77 10.81 -4.49
C ILE A 63 -17.38 12.08 -5.28
N ASN A 64 -16.09 12.27 -5.51
CA ASN A 64 -15.58 13.40 -6.30
C ASN A 64 -14.61 12.92 -7.37
N PRO A 65 -15.01 12.92 -8.65
CA PRO A 65 -14.22 12.38 -9.75
C PRO A 65 -12.99 13.22 -10.13
N SER A 66 -12.62 14.23 -9.35
CA SER A 66 -11.39 15.02 -9.58
C SER A 66 -10.16 14.15 -9.29
N THR A 67 -9.74 13.38 -10.28
CA THR A 67 -8.60 12.45 -10.20
C THR A 67 -7.31 13.17 -9.79
N ALA A 68 -7.11 14.40 -10.25
CA ALA A 68 -5.94 15.21 -9.91
C ALA A 68 -5.89 15.54 -8.41
N LYS A 69 -7.02 15.99 -7.85
CA LYS A 69 -7.14 16.30 -6.42
C LYS A 69 -7.00 15.02 -5.57
N ALA A 70 -7.63 13.93 -6.00
CA ALA A 70 -7.52 12.64 -5.34
C ALA A 70 -6.07 12.12 -5.32
N ALA A 71 -5.35 12.22 -6.44
CA ALA A 71 -3.94 11.84 -6.53
C ALA A 71 -3.07 12.68 -5.59
N PHE A 72 -3.29 14.00 -5.53
CA PHE A 72 -2.55 14.89 -4.64
C PHE A 72 -2.79 14.54 -3.17
N LEU A 73 -4.05 14.41 -2.76
CA LEU A 73 -4.40 14.12 -1.37
C LEU A 73 -3.92 12.73 -0.92
N THR A 74 -4.06 11.73 -1.78
CA THR A 74 -3.52 10.39 -1.49
C THR A 74 -2.00 10.45 -1.33
N ALA A 75 -1.29 11.14 -2.23
CA ALA A 75 0.17 11.24 -2.20
C ALA A 75 0.71 11.99 -0.97
N MET A 76 -0.16 12.60 -0.15
CA MET A 76 0.25 13.16 1.15
C MET A 76 0.88 12.13 2.09
N TYR A 77 0.72 10.83 1.83
CA TYR A 77 1.46 9.80 2.58
C TYR A 77 2.98 9.99 2.49
N VAL A 78 3.50 10.61 1.43
CA VAL A 78 4.93 10.94 1.28
C VAL A 78 5.41 11.88 2.41
N VAL A 79 4.51 12.74 2.90
CA VAL A 79 4.76 13.61 4.06
C VAL A 79 4.49 12.88 5.37
N LEU A 80 3.39 12.14 5.44
CA LEU A 80 2.94 11.49 6.66
C LEU A 80 3.90 10.39 7.13
N VAL A 81 4.50 9.62 6.21
CA VAL A 81 5.45 8.55 6.56
C VAL A 81 6.66 9.09 7.33
N PRO A 82 7.41 10.10 6.87
CA PRO A 82 8.50 10.69 7.65
C PRO A 82 8.03 11.33 8.95
N VAL A 83 6.88 12.01 8.95
CA VAL A 83 6.32 12.63 10.15
C VAL A 83 6.01 11.57 11.22
N PHE A 84 5.31 10.49 10.87
CA PHE A 84 5.06 9.39 11.79
C PHE A 84 6.36 8.68 12.20
N GLY A 85 7.34 8.59 11.30
CA GLY A 85 8.68 8.08 11.60
C GLY A 85 9.38 8.86 12.72
N LEU A 86 9.21 10.20 12.76
CA LEU A 86 9.74 11.02 13.86
C LEU A 86 9.10 10.66 15.21
N PHE A 87 7.78 10.47 15.25
CA PHE A 87 7.09 10.04 16.49
C PHE A 87 7.57 8.67 16.98
N LEU A 88 8.06 7.82 16.09
CA LEU A 88 8.70 6.54 16.41
C LEU A 88 10.20 6.65 16.72
N GLY A 89 10.71 7.88 16.89
CA GLY A 89 12.11 8.15 17.25
C GLY A 89 13.11 7.99 16.10
N ARG A 90 12.66 7.88 14.85
CA ARG A 90 13.54 7.84 13.67
C ARG A 90 14.05 9.24 13.37
N LYS A 91 15.37 9.38 13.20
CA LYS A 91 15.99 10.66 12.82
C LYS A 91 15.85 10.87 11.32
N GLY A 92 15.10 11.88 10.92
CA GLY A 92 15.04 12.32 9.52
C GLY A 92 16.31 13.11 9.15
N SER A 93 16.93 12.79 8.01
CA SER A 93 18.03 13.62 7.49
C SER A 93 17.48 14.91 6.88
N ALA A 94 18.29 15.99 6.87
CA ALA A 94 17.92 17.25 6.20
C ALA A 94 17.60 17.03 4.72
N GLN A 95 18.32 16.12 4.07
CA GLN A 95 18.11 15.76 2.66
C GLN A 95 16.70 15.16 2.43
N LEU A 96 16.21 14.32 3.36
CA LEU A 96 14.86 13.76 3.29
C LEU A 96 13.78 14.86 3.34
N TRP A 97 13.95 15.84 4.23
CA TRP A 97 13.00 16.97 4.34
C TRP A 97 12.99 17.84 3.08
N VAL A 98 14.16 18.16 2.54
CA VAL A 98 14.28 18.91 1.28
C VAL A 98 13.61 18.16 0.13
N SER A 99 13.89 16.86 -0.01
CA SER A 99 13.29 16.03 -1.07
C SER A 99 11.77 15.96 -0.94
N MET A 100 11.24 15.88 0.27
CA MET A 100 9.81 15.88 0.55
C MET A 100 9.14 17.19 0.11
N VAL A 101 9.75 18.34 0.44
CA VAL A 101 9.21 19.65 0.03
C VAL A 101 9.20 19.78 -1.49
N ILE A 102 10.27 19.36 -2.17
CA ILE A 102 10.36 19.38 -3.64
C ILE A 102 9.29 18.46 -4.24
N ALA A 103 9.11 17.25 -3.70
CA ALA A 103 8.12 16.29 -4.18
C ALA A 103 6.69 16.84 -4.05
N VAL A 104 6.34 17.42 -2.89
CA VAL A 104 5.02 18.02 -2.65
C VAL A 104 4.78 19.22 -3.56
N ALA A 105 5.77 20.08 -3.73
CA ALA A 105 5.67 21.23 -4.62
C ALA A 105 5.45 20.80 -6.08
N GLY A 106 6.21 19.81 -6.56
CA GLY A 106 6.04 19.25 -7.90
C GLY A 106 4.66 18.63 -8.11
N LEU A 107 4.19 17.86 -7.12
CA LEU A 107 2.88 17.23 -7.15
C LEU A 107 1.74 18.28 -7.12
N TYR A 108 1.88 19.32 -6.30
CA TYR A 108 0.95 20.43 -6.27
C TYR A 108 0.84 21.12 -7.65
N MET A 109 1.98 21.46 -8.26
CA MET A 109 2.00 22.09 -9.58
C MET A 109 1.39 21.19 -10.67
N LEU A 110 1.55 19.86 -10.55
CA LEU A 110 1.00 18.92 -11.52
C LEU A 110 -0.53 18.76 -11.38
N CYS A 111 -1.00 18.61 -10.14
CA CYS A 111 -2.37 18.23 -9.85
C CYS A 111 -3.33 19.41 -9.67
N MET A 112 -2.82 20.57 -9.21
CA MET A 112 -3.63 21.72 -8.77
C MET A 112 -3.59 22.90 -9.74
N LYS A 113 -3.58 22.65 -11.04
CA LYS A 113 -3.54 23.71 -12.08
C LYS A 113 -4.69 24.73 -11.95
N ASN A 114 -5.85 24.30 -11.48
CA ASN A 114 -7.05 25.15 -11.33
C ASN A 114 -7.30 25.58 -9.87
N GLY A 115 -6.29 25.42 -8.99
CA GLY A 115 -6.45 25.68 -7.56
C GLY A 115 -7.06 24.52 -6.79
N PHE A 116 -7.16 24.67 -5.47
CA PHE A 116 -7.59 23.59 -4.57
C PHE A 116 -9.12 23.38 -4.56
N GLY A 117 -9.90 24.36 -5.07
CA GLY A 117 -11.35 24.38 -4.87
C GLY A 117 -11.71 24.50 -3.37
N GLY A 118 -12.92 24.14 -3.01
CA GLY A 118 -13.33 24.02 -1.61
C GLY A 118 -12.86 22.69 -0.98
N ILE A 119 -12.90 22.60 0.35
CA ILE A 119 -12.72 21.33 1.07
C ILE A 119 -14.04 20.58 1.06
N GLU A 120 -14.03 19.37 0.54
CA GLU A 120 -15.20 18.50 0.40
C GLU A 120 -15.09 17.26 1.30
N THR A 121 -16.21 16.58 1.52
CA THR A 121 -16.22 15.34 2.33
C THR A 121 -15.29 14.27 1.74
N SER A 122 -15.19 14.18 0.41
CA SER A 122 -14.26 13.29 -0.29
C SER A 122 -12.81 13.52 0.09
N ASP A 123 -12.41 14.78 0.38
CA ASP A 123 -11.04 15.12 0.74
C ASP A 123 -10.63 14.49 2.08
N TRP A 124 -11.54 14.47 3.05
CA TRP A 124 -11.29 13.81 4.34
C TRP A 124 -11.14 12.30 4.19
N ILE A 125 -11.91 11.68 3.29
CA ILE A 125 -11.77 10.26 2.98
C ILE A 125 -10.43 9.99 2.33
N LEU A 126 -9.99 10.82 1.38
CA LEU A 126 -8.70 10.70 0.71
C LEU A 126 -7.51 10.96 1.65
N LEU A 127 -7.64 11.89 2.58
CA LEU A 127 -6.64 12.09 3.63
C LEU A 127 -6.56 10.88 4.58
N SER A 128 -7.69 10.30 4.94
CA SER A 128 -7.72 9.05 5.72
C SER A 128 -7.04 7.90 4.97
N CYS A 129 -7.25 7.81 3.65
CA CYS A 129 -6.54 6.90 2.79
C CYS A 129 -5.00 7.12 2.86
N ALA A 130 -4.53 8.38 2.81
CA ALA A 130 -3.10 8.69 2.93
C ALA A 130 -2.53 8.26 4.29
N VAL A 131 -3.28 8.39 5.38
CA VAL A 131 -2.90 7.88 6.71
C VAL A 131 -2.78 6.36 6.70
N LEU A 132 -3.76 5.65 6.13
CA LEU A 132 -3.73 4.19 6.03
C LEU A 132 -2.57 3.68 5.18
N PHE A 133 -2.27 4.32 4.05
CA PHE A 133 -1.07 4.01 3.26
C PHE A 133 0.21 4.26 4.04
N SER A 134 0.25 5.32 4.85
CA SER A 134 1.42 5.59 5.70
C SER A 134 1.65 4.47 6.71
N PHE A 135 0.61 3.97 7.36
CA PHE A 135 0.71 2.83 8.28
C PHE A 135 1.12 1.55 7.56
N GLN A 136 0.59 1.31 6.36
CA GLN A 136 0.97 0.16 5.53
C GLN A 136 2.46 0.20 5.17
N ILE A 137 2.98 1.35 4.71
CA ILE A 137 4.39 1.53 4.37
C ILE A 137 5.28 1.35 5.60
N MET A 138 4.91 1.93 6.74
CA MET A 138 5.65 1.79 7.99
C MET A 138 5.65 0.36 8.50
N SER A 139 4.56 -0.38 8.31
CA SER A 139 4.47 -1.80 8.66
C SER A 139 5.42 -2.63 7.77
N ILE A 140 5.44 -2.39 6.46
CA ILE A 140 6.38 -3.04 5.55
C ILE A 140 7.82 -2.75 5.97
N ASP A 141 8.14 -1.50 6.25
CA ASP A 141 9.49 -1.09 6.66
C ASP A 141 9.92 -1.74 7.98
N HIS A 142 9.00 -1.91 8.92
CA HIS A 142 9.27 -2.61 10.18
C HIS A 142 9.53 -4.11 9.98
N PHE A 143 8.73 -4.77 9.14
CA PHE A 143 8.81 -6.22 8.96
C PHE A 143 9.80 -6.66 7.88
N SER A 144 10.12 -5.80 6.91
CA SER A 144 11.03 -6.11 5.79
C SER A 144 12.40 -6.66 6.21
N PRO A 145 13.07 -6.19 7.28
CA PRO A 145 14.31 -6.79 7.74
C PRO A 145 14.13 -8.14 8.46
N LEU A 146 12.92 -8.48 8.90
CA LEU A 146 12.61 -9.68 9.68
C LEU A 146 12.12 -10.85 8.80
N VAL A 147 11.60 -10.55 7.61
CA VAL A 147 10.98 -11.55 6.73
C VAL A 147 11.39 -11.33 5.27
N ASP A 148 11.19 -12.36 4.46
CA ASP A 148 11.44 -12.27 3.02
C ASP A 148 10.40 -11.35 2.35
N GLY A 149 10.86 -10.24 1.75
CA GLY A 149 10.00 -9.23 1.15
C GLY A 149 9.12 -9.73 0.00
N VAL A 150 9.60 -10.70 -0.80
CA VAL A 150 8.81 -11.27 -1.89
C VAL A 150 7.64 -12.09 -1.34
N ARG A 151 7.89 -12.88 -0.30
CA ARG A 151 6.85 -13.68 0.37
C ARG A 151 5.89 -12.80 1.15
N LEU A 152 6.39 -11.74 1.78
CA LEU A 152 5.55 -10.73 2.43
C LEU A 152 4.59 -10.10 1.43
N SER A 153 5.09 -9.68 0.27
CA SER A 153 4.27 -9.11 -0.80
C SER A 153 3.24 -10.11 -1.32
N LEU A 154 3.62 -11.38 -1.51
CA LEU A 154 2.69 -12.41 -1.96
C LEU A 154 1.51 -12.58 -0.99
N ILE A 155 1.79 -12.72 0.32
CA ILE A 155 0.75 -12.87 1.34
C ILE A 155 -0.12 -11.61 1.39
N GLN A 156 0.47 -10.42 1.39
CA GLN A 156 -0.23 -9.15 1.38
C GLN A 156 -1.23 -9.05 0.21
N PHE A 157 -0.82 -9.41 -1.02
CA PHE A 157 -1.71 -9.37 -2.17
C PHE A 157 -2.77 -10.47 -2.17
N ILE A 158 -2.48 -11.64 -1.59
CA ILE A 158 -3.50 -12.67 -1.35
C ILE A 158 -4.58 -12.14 -0.40
N VAL A 159 -4.18 -11.50 0.70
CA VAL A 159 -5.11 -10.90 1.66
C VAL A 159 -5.98 -9.85 0.99
N VAL A 160 -5.38 -8.91 0.25
CA VAL A 160 -6.11 -7.88 -0.52
C VAL A 160 -7.08 -8.52 -1.52
N ALA A 161 -6.66 -9.56 -2.23
CA ALA A 161 -7.52 -10.23 -3.20
C ALA A 161 -8.73 -10.90 -2.54
N VAL A 162 -8.53 -11.56 -1.38
CA VAL A 162 -9.61 -12.18 -0.61
C VAL A 162 -10.55 -11.14 -0.04
N GLU A 163 -10.03 -10.10 0.62
CA GLU A 163 -10.84 -9.02 1.21
C GLU A 163 -11.62 -8.26 0.14
N SER A 164 -11.00 -7.95 -1.02
CA SER A 164 -11.68 -7.31 -2.15
C SER A 164 -12.77 -8.20 -2.73
N SER A 165 -12.53 -9.51 -2.85
CA SER A 165 -13.53 -10.45 -3.35
C SER A 165 -14.70 -10.58 -2.37
N ALA A 166 -14.42 -10.64 -1.07
CA ALA A 166 -15.46 -10.67 -0.05
C ALA A 166 -16.28 -9.38 -0.04
N ALA A 167 -15.63 -8.22 -0.15
CA ALA A 167 -16.32 -6.92 -0.25
C ALA A 167 -17.21 -6.85 -1.49
N ALA A 168 -16.71 -7.29 -2.65
CA ALA A 168 -17.50 -7.33 -3.88
C ALA A 168 -18.76 -8.21 -3.73
N LEU A 169 -18.63 -9.41 -3.14
CA LEU A 169 -19.77 -10.30 -2.90
C LEU A 169 -20.82 -9.74 -1.92
N ILE A 170 -20.41 -8.87 -1.00
CA ILE A 170 -21.31 -8.27 -0.01
C ILE A 170 -21.99 -7.00 -0.56
N PHE A 171 -21.25 -6.18 -1.30
CA PHE A 171 -21.70 -4.85 -1.73
C PHE A 171 -22.18 -4.79 -3.17
N GLU A 172 -21.65 -5.68 -4.04
CA GLU A 172 -22.08 -5.79 -5.44
C GLU A 172 -23.04 -6.97 -5.56
N THR A 173 -24.33 -6.69 -5.73
CA THR A 173 -25.25 -7.71 -6.24
C THR A 173 -24.93 -7.92 -7.72
N PRO A 174 -24.44 -9.10 -8.13
CA PRO A 174 -24.14 -9.36 -9.53
C PRO A 174 -25.44 -9.42 -10.33
N THR A 175 -25.89 -8.29 -10.85
CA THR A 175 -26.91 -8.27 -11.90
C THR A 175 -26.27 -8.72 -13.19
N LEU A 176 -26.49 -10.01 -13.55
CA LEU A 176 -26.09 -10.61 -14.83
C LEU A 176 -26.76 -9.95 -16.07
N ALA A 177 -27.35 -8.76 -15.90
CA ALA A 177 -28.18 -8.10 -16.91
C ALA A 177 -27.48 -6.97 -17.70
N GLU A 178 -26.17 -6.75 -17.48
CA GLU A 178 -25.44 -5.64 -18.15
C GLU A 178 -24.20 -6.11 -18.94
N TYR A 179 -24.24 -7.30 -19.54
CA TYR A 179 -23.23 -7.71 -20.51
C TYR A 179 -23.89 -8.08 -21.84
#